data_17d89ea9f32181cfdaed980961a44686
#
_entry.id   17d89ea9f32181cfdaed980961a44686
#
_cell.length_a   1.000
_cell.length_b   1.000
_cell.length_c   1.000
_cell.angle_alpha   90.00
_cell.angle_beta   90.00
_cell.angle_gamma   90.00
#
_symmetry.space_group_name_H-M   'P 1'
#
loop_
_entity.id
_entity.type
_entity.pdbx_description
1 polymer ?
#
loop_
_entity_poly.entity_id
_entity_poly.type
_entity_poly.pdbx_seq_one_letter_code
_entity_poly.pdbx_strand_id
1 'polypeptide(L)'
;GSPLMRPQWFFDVRQEGEGIVDVTTHLVDLVQWQAFPEQALSPSDAKVLSARRWSTTLTPAQFEQVTGASSFPDYLQRDVRNGNLEVYSNGEFTYRLRDVHARISVIWNFEAPPGTGDTHFSTMRGSKASLTIRQGEQEKYRPVLYIQRAANVDAVAHEKAVRHAIASLQKKYPGIDVRRATTEEKADWVVTIPERLSVGHEAHFAQVTENFLRYLREGNMPEWEVPNMLTKYATIMQAYEMSRKGE
;
A
#
# COMPACT_ATOMS: atom_id res chain seq x y z
N GLY A 1 16.30 -6.17 18.91
CA GLY A 1 16.79 -6.85 17.72
C GLY A 1 17.91 -6.03 17.10
N SER A 2 18.79 -6.67 16.35
CA SER A 2 19.81 -5.93 15.60
C SER A 2 19.12 -5.18 14.44
N PRO A 3 19.62 -4.00 14.04
CA PRO A 3 19.15 -3.33 12.85
C PRO A 3 19.22 -4.25 11.63
N LEU A 4 18.26 -4.15 10.72
CA LEU A 4 18.31 -4.88 9.47
C LEU A 4 19.43 -4.30 8.61
N MET A 5 20.45 -5.12 8.34
CA MET A 5 21.55 -4.71 7.47
C MET A 5 21.11 -4.71 6.00
N ARG A 6 21.42 -3.62 5.29
CA ARG A 6 21.13 -3.45 3.87
C ARG A 6 22.45 -3.43 3.07
N PRO A 7 22.49 -3.97 1.87
CA PRO A 7 23.63 -3.75 0.98
C PRO A 7 23.69 -2.27 0.57
N GLN A 8 24.88 -1.74 0.32
CA GLN A 8 25.05 -0.32 0.00
C GLN A 8 24.28 0.12 -1.26
N TRP A 9 24.14 -0.76 -2.25
CA TRP A 9 23.41 -0.51 -3.50
C TRP A 9 21.91 -0.27 -3.28
N PHE A 10 21.33 -0.74 -2.17
CA PHE A 10 19.93 -0.49 -1.81
C PHE A 10 19.59 1.00 -1.74
N PHE A 11 20.58 1.84 -1.46
CA PHE A 11 20.42 3.29 -1.40
C PHE A 11 20.67 3.99 -2.75
N ASP A 12 21.02 3.24 -3.80
CA ASP A 12 21.09 3.76 -5.15
C ASP A 12 19.73 3.58 -5.85
N VAL A 13 18.94 4.64 -5.89
CA VAL A 13 17.60 4.64 -6.51
C VAL A 13 17.59 4.25 -8.01
N ARG A 14 18.76 4.18 -8.66
CA ARG A 14 18.90 3.68 -10.03
C ARG A 14 19.00 2.15 -10.09
N GLN A 15 19.31 1.52 -8.98
CA GLN A 15 19.35 0.06 -8.84
C GLN A 15 18.09 -0.47 -8.14
N GLU A 16 17.72 0.16 -7.02
CA GLU A 16 16.56 -0.25 -6.22
C GLU A 16 15.23 0.29 -6.78
N GLY A 17 15.24 1.50 -7.33
CA GLY A 17 14.06 2.27 -7.67
C GLY A 17 13.79 3.39 -6.64
N GLU A 18 13.00 4.37 -7.06
CA GLU A 18 12.53 5.42 -6.15
C GLU A 18 11.25 5.00 -5.43
N GLY A 19 10.97 5.54 -4.24
CA GLY A 19 9.77 5.20 -3.48
C GLY A 19 8.45 5.38 -4.24
N ILE A 20 8.41 6.33 -5.19
CA ILE A 20 7.25 6.54 -6.07
C ILE A 20 7.00 5.38 -7.04
N VAL A 21 7.96 4.51 -7.30
CA VAL A 21 7.83 3.37 -8.24
C VAL A 21 7.96 2.01 -7.56
N ASP A 22 8.46 1.94 -6.35
CA ASP A 22 8.64 0.70 -5.58
C ASP A 22 7.35 0.31 -4.84
N VAL A 23 7.15 0.79 -3.63
CA VAL A 23 6.02 0.38 -2.75
C VAL A 23 4.66 0.77 -3.31
N THR A 24 4.60 1.82 -4.13
CA THR A 24 3.34 2.24 -4.78
C THR A 24 2.74 1.17 -5.69
N THR A 25 3.53 0.21 -6.17
CA THR A 25 3.04 -0.95 -6.94
C THR A 25 1.95 -1.71 -6.18
N HIS A 26 2.17 -1.97 -4.89
CA HIS A 26 1.18 -2.64 -4.04
C HIS A 26 -0.08 -1.80 -3.85
N LEU A 27 0.08 -0.48 -3.70
CA LEU A 27 -1.05 0.41 -3.44
C LEU A 27 -1.94 0.58 -4.69
N VAL A 28 -1.35 0.61 -5.88
CA VAL A 28 -2.12 0.63 -7.14
C VAL A 28 -2.88 -0.68 -7.34
N ASP A 29 -2.26 -1.83 -7.06
CA ASP A 29 -2.95 -3.12 -7.09
C ASP A 29 -4.15 -3.14 -6.13
N LEU A 30 -3.97 -2.65 -4.90
CA LEU A 30 -5.08 -2.56 -3.94
C LEU A 30 -6.25 -1.73 -4.46
N VAL A 31 -5.99 -0.61 -5.14
CA VAL A 31 -7.05 0.20 -5.77
C VAL A 31 -7.76 -0.59 -6.88
N GLN A 32 -7.01 -1.29 -7.74
CA GLN A 32 -7.59 -2.11 -8.81
C GLN A 32 -8.47 -3.23 -8.24
N TRP A 33 -7.98 -3.98 -7.27
CA TRP A 33 -8.71 -5.09 -6.65
C TRP A 33 -9.94 -4.65 -5.87
N GLN A 34 -9.88 -3.50 -5.21
CA GLN A 34 -10.99 -2.98 -4.40
C GLN A 34 -12.08 -2.32 -5.25
N ALA A 35 -11.69 -1.57 -6.28
CA ALA A 35 -12.63 -0.81 -7.09
C ALA A 35 -13.15 -1.58 -8.32
N PHE A 36 -12.33 -2.48 -8.88
CA PHE A 36 -12.62 -3.21 -10.12
C PHE A 36 -12.28 -4.71 -9.99
N PRO A 37 -12.83 -5.42 -9.00
CA PRO A 37 -12.50 -6.83 -8.78
C PRO A 37 -12.81 -7.67 -10.02
N GLU A 38 -11.82 -8.49 -10.43
CA GLU A 38 -11.93 -9.43 -11.56
C GLU A 38 -12.25 -8.77 -12.92
N GLN A 39 -12.03 -7.47 -13.06
CA GLN A 39 -12.23 -6.74 -14.31
C GLN A 39 -10.89 -6.44 -14.98
N ALA A 40 -10.79 -6.71 -16.26
CA ALA A 40 -9.64 -6.30 -17.06
C ALA A 40 -9.65 -4.77 -17.25
N LEU A 41 -8.53 -4.15 -16.90
CA LEU A 41 -8.25 -2.73 -17.06
C LEU A 41 -7.22 -2.54 -18.18
N SER A 42 -7.19 -1.36 -18.76
CA SER A 42 -6.16 -0.99 -19.72
C SER A 42 -5.45 0.30 -19.32
N PRO A 43 -4.22 0.56 -19.79
CA PRO A 43 -3.52 1.82 -19.51
C PRO A 43 -4.34 3.07 -19.87
N SER A 44 -5.25 3.00 -20.84
CA SER A 44 -6.14 4.09 -21.22
C SER A 44 -7.26 4.37 -20.20
N ASP A 45 -7.55 3.42 -19.30
CA ASP A 45 -8.49 3.62 -18.19
C ASP A 45 -7.91 4.51 -17.08
N ALA A 46 -6.58 4.66 -17.05
CA ALA A 46 -5.87 5.40 -16.01
C ALA A 46 -5.34 6.75 -16.54
N LYS A 47 -5.46 7.80 -15.73
CA LYS A 47 -4.89 9.12 -16.01
C LYS A 47 -4.32 9.72 -14.74
N VAL A 48 -3.02 9.94 -14.70
CA VAL A 48 -2.35 10.67 -13.61
C VAL A 48 -2.71 12.14 -13.68
N LEU A 49 -3.09 12.73 -12.56
CA LEU A 49 -3.54 14.11 -12.42
C LEU A 49 -2.48 14.98 -11.76
N SER A 50 -1.76 14.45 -10.79
CA SER A 50 -0.64 15.12 -10.12
C SER A 50 0.32 14.06 -9.56
N ALA A 51 1.60 14.41 -9.49
CA ALA A 51 2.62 13.58 -8.87
C ALA A 51 3.73 14.44 -8.30
N ARG A 52 4.32 13.99 -7.20
CA ARG A 52 5.52 14.58 -6.59
C ARG A 52 6.36 13.49 -5.94
N ARG A 53 7.66 13.73 -5.89
CA ARG A 53 8.63 12.89 -5.20
C ARG A 53 9.54 13.74 -4.34
N TRP A 54 10.13 13.16 -3.31
CA TRP A 54 11.10 13.86 -2.46
C TRP A 54 12.03 12.87 -1.79
N SER A 55 13.20 13.36 -1.38
CA SER A 55 14.22 12.55 -0.72
C SER A 55 13.99 12.44 0.78
N THR A 56 14.55 11.38 1.36
CA THR A 56 14.89 11.30 2.77
C THR A 56 16.40 11.48 2.86
N THR A 57 16.84 12.37 3.74
CA THR A 57 18.25 12.68 3.96
C THR A 57 18.86 11.69 4.95
N LEU A 58 19.91 10.99 4.57
CA LEU A 58 20.69 10.10 5.45
C LEU A 58 22.04 10.73 5.77
N THR A 59 22.35 10.80 7.05
CA THR A 59 23.70 11.14 7.52
C THR A 59 24.67 9.98 7.30
N PRO A 60 26.01 10.23 7.24
CA PRO A 60 27.00 9.13 7.20
C PRO A 60 26.84 8.11 8.35
N ALA A 61 26.52 8.58 9.55
CA ALA A 61 26.31 7.70 10.70
C ALA A 61 25.08 6.77 10.54
N GLN A 62 23.98 7.30 9.98
CA GLN A 62 22.80 6.49 9.65
C GLN A 62 23.09 5.47 8.56
N PHE A 63 23.86 5.85 7.54
CA PHE A 63 24.27 4.95 6.49
C PHE A 63 25.17 3.83 7.02
N GLU A 64 26.15 4.14 7.86
CA GLU A 64 27.00 3.17 8.54
C GLU A 64 26.20 2.21 9.43
N GLN A 65 25.22 2.72 10.17
CA GLN A 65 24.36 1.92 11.04
C GLN A 65 23.66 0.78 10.29
N VAL A 66 23.22 1.01 9.06
CA VAL A 66 22.42 0.04 8.29
C VAL A 66 23.19 -0.69 7.19
N THR A 67 24.38 -0.23 6.83
CA THR A 67 25.22 -0.88 5.79
C THR A 67 26.54 -1.42 6.31
N GLY A 68 27.00 -0.96 7.48
CA GLY A 68 28.34 -1.23 8.00
C GLY A 68 29.46 -0.46 7.29
N ALA A 69 29.14 0.42 6.34
CA ALA A 69 30.12 1.20 5.59
C ALA A 69 30.30 2.59 6.20
N SER A 70 31.55 2.98 6.50
CA SER A 70 31.90 4.26 7.14
C SER A 70 31.82 5.47 6.19
N SER A 71 31.60 5.24 4.90
CA SER A 71 31.48 6.31 3.89
C SER A 71 30.54 5.91 2.77
N PHE A 72 29.99 6.91 2.09
CA PHE A 72 29.21 6.69 0.87
C PHE A 72 30.13 6.26 -0.27
N PRO A 73 29.84 5.15 -0.97
CA PRO A 73 30.62 4.71 -2.12
C PRO A 73 30.56 5.70 -3.29
N ASP A 74 31.51 5.62 -4.22
CA ASP A 74 31.65 6.59 -5.32
C ASP A 74 30.39 6.72 -6.16
N TYR A 75 29.67 5.63 -6.41
CA TYR A 75 28.44 5.66 -7.21
C TYR A 75 27.27 6.40 -6.55
N LEU A 76 27.32 6.64 -5.22
CA LEU A 76 26.35 7.44 -4.48
C LEU A 76 26.74 8.92 -4.34
N GLN A 77 28.02 9.28 -4.61
CA GLN A 77 28.52 10.67 -4.40
C GLN A 77 27.71 11.73 -5.14
N ARG A 78 27.15 11.41 -6.29
CA ARG A 78 26.30 12.32 -7.07
C ARG A 78 24.99 12.71 -6.35
N ASP A 79 24.53 11.90 -5.40
CA ASP A 79 23.32 12.14 -4.61
C ASP A 79 23.64 12.70 -3.21
N VAL A 80 24.93 12.93 -2.92
CA VAL A 80 25.37 13.56 -1.67
C VAL A 80 25.22 15.08 -1.77
N ARG A 81 24.59 15.69 -0.78
CA ARG A 81 24.40 17.13 -0.62
C ARG A 81 24.76 17.52 0.81
N ASN A 82 25.66 18.51 0.95
CA ASN A 82 26.11 18.98 2.28
C ASN A 82 26.60 17.85 3.20
N GLY A 83 27.26 16.83 2.63
CA GLY A 83 27.78 15.68 3.37
C GLY A 83 26.76 14.60 3.73
N ASN A 84 25.51 14.72 3.33
CA ASN A 84 24.45 13.74 3.55
C ASN A 84 23.96 13.14 2.22
N LEU A 85 23.48 11.92 2.25
CA LEU A 85 22.90 11.24 1.09
C LEU A 85 21.41 11.54 0.97
N GLU A 86 20.98 12.04 -0.19
CA GLU A 86 19.59 12.28 -0.53
C GLU A 86 19.02 11.06 -1.27
N VAL A 87 18.17 10.28 -0.60
CA VAL A 87 17.52 9.09 -1.17
C VAL A 87 16.08 9.42 -1.54
N TYR A 88 15.73 9.39 -2.81
CA TYR A 88 14.36 9.63 -3.30
C TYR A 88 13.42 8.45 -2.97
N SER A 89 13.19 8.26 -1.69
CA SER A 89 12.41 7.15 -1.13
C SER A 89 10.93 7.45 -0.93
N ASN A 90 10.50 8.69 -1.22
CA ASN A 90 9.14 9.13 -0.99
C ASN A 90 8.45 9.53 -2.30
N GLY A 91 7.15 9.28 -2.35
CA GLY A 91 6.35 9.67 -3.50
C GLY A 91 4.86 9.75 -3.21
N GLU A 92 4.20 10.63 -3.93
CA GLU A 92 2.75 10.79 -3.88
C GLU A 92 2.23 11.11 -5.28
N PHE A 93 1.11 10.50 -5.64
CA PHE A 93 0.39 10.88 -6.85
C PHE A 93 -1.12 10.67 -6.72
N THR A 94 -1.84 11.47 -7.49
CA THR A 94 -3.30 11.35 -7.66
C THR A 94 -3.57 10.94 -9.10
N TYR A 95 -4.44 9.97 -9.27
CA TYR A 95 -4.85 9.51 -10.59
C TYR A 95 -6.35 9.19 -10.63
N ARG A 96 -6.89 9.15 -11.81
CA ARG A 96 -8.23 8.65 -12.07
C ARG A 96 -8.11 7.30 -12.78
N LEU A 97 -8.83 6.30 -12.28
CA LEU A 97 -9.00 4.99 -12.90
C LEU A 97 -10.48 4.83 -13.25
N ARG A 98 -10.83 4.94 -14.52
CA ARG A 98 -12.22 5.10 -14.97
C ARG A 98 -12.91 6.26 -14.23
N ASP A 99 -13.92 6.00 -13.42
CA ASP A 99 -14.66 6.96 -12.61
C ASP A 99 -14.17 7.08 -11.15
N VAL A 100 -13.17 6.27 -10.76
CA VAL A 100 -12.60 6.30 -9.40
C VAL A 100 -11.39 7.23 -9.36
N HIS A 101 -11.38 8.15 -8.39
CA HIS A 101 -10.20 8.96 -8.05
C HIS A 101 -9.43 8.30 -6.91
N ALA A 102 -8.15 8.10 -7.11
CA ALA A 102 -7.25 7.52 -6.11
C ALA A 102 -6.08 8.44 -5.84
N ARG A 103 -5.66 8.51 -4.57
CA ARG A 103 -4.43 9.15 -4.12
C ARG A 103 -3.57 8.11 -3.43
N ILE A 104 -2.35 7.99 -3.89
CA ILE A 104 -1.32 7.08 -3.36
C ILE A 104 -0.21 7.91 -2.74
N SER A 105 0.28 7.51 -1.57
CA SER A 105 1.41 8.16 -0.90
C SER A 105 2.25 7.12 -0.18
N VAL A 106 3.56 7.20 -0.36
CA VAL A 106 4.56 6.39 0.33
C VAL A 106 5.57 7.33 0.97
N ILE A 107 5.83 7.12 2.25
CA ILE A 107 6.80 7.88 3.04
C ILE A 107 7.72 6.90 3.76
N TRP A 108 9.02 7.10 3.58
CA TRP A 108 10.05 6.36 4.29
C TRP A 108 10.90 7.31 5.13
N ASN A 109 10.89 7.11 6.43
CA ASN A 109 11.55 7.98 7.40
C ASN A 109 12.85 7.36 7.97
N PHE A 110 13.52 6.51 7.21
CA PHE A 110 14.74 5.81 7.58
C PHE A 110 14.53 4.77 8.69
N GLU A 111 14.05 5.17 9.86
CA GLU A 111 13.90 4.34 11.05
C GLU A 111 12.55 4.58 11.72
N ALA A 112 11.87 3.50 12.06
CA ALA A 112 10.69 3.58 12.91
C ALA A 112 11.12 3.74 14.37
N PRO A 113 10.40 4.51 15.20
CA PRO A 113 10.69 4.60 16.62
C PRO A 113 10.72 3.23 17.31
N PRO A 114 11.55 3.02 18.35
CA PRO A 114 11.62 1.74 19.05
C PRO A 114 10.25 1.25 19.52
N GLY A 115 9.96 -0.02 19.28
CA GLY A 115 8.67 -0.64 19.66
C GLY A 115 7.51 -0.36 18.70
N THR A 116 7.76 0.36 17.62
CA THR A 116 6.78 0.63 16.57
C THR A 116 7.00 -0.28 15.36
N GLY A 117 6.15 -0.16 14.35
CA GLY A 117 6.24 -0.91 13.09
C GLY A 117 5.78 -0.06 11.92
N ASP A 118 5.67 -0.67 10.76
CA ASP A 118 5.15 -0.03 9.57
C ASP A 118 3.70 0.41 9.79
N THR A 119 3.38 1.60 9.29
CA THR A 119 2.03 2.14 9.34
C THR A 119 1.35 2.00 7.98
N HIS A 120 0.03 1.77 8.02
CA HIS A 120 -0.79 1.79 6.81
C HIS A 120 -2.11 2.51 7.08
N PHE A 121 -2.51 3.32 6.12
CA PHE A 121 -3.81 3.97 6.11
C PHE A 121 -4.38 3.89 4.71
N SER A 122 -5.57 3.32 4.57
CA SER A 122 -6.32 3.38 3.34
C SER A 122 -7.80 3.64 3.61
N THR A 123 -8.48 4.36 2.73
CA THR A 123 -9.92 4.60 2.83
C THR A 123 -10.55 4.52 1.45
N MET A 124 -11.63 3.75 1.36
CA MET A 124 -12.53 3.72 0.22
C MET A 124 -13.82 4.43 0.60
N ARG A 125 -14.15 5.51 -0.10
CA ARG A 125 -15.36 6.30 0.14
C ARG A 125 -16.43 5.96 -0.90
N GLY A 126 -17.49 5.34 -0.43
CA GLY A 126 -18.69 5.10 -1.22
C GLY A 126 -19.82 6.08 -0.85
N SER A 127 -20.92 6.02 -1.59
CA SER A 127 -22.11 6.87 -1.34
C SER A 127 -22.86 6.53 -0.04
N LYS A 128 -22.68 5.33 0.50
CA LYS A 128 -23.38 4.85 1.70
C LYS A 128 -22.50 4.66 2.91
N ALA A 129 -21.21 4.41 2.71
CA ALA A 129 -20.24 4.17 3.76
C ALA A 129 -18.82 4.46 3.29
N SER A 130 -17.92 4.67 4.24
CA SER A 130 -16.48 4.61 4.03
C SER A 130 -15.92 3.37 4.72
N LEU A 131 -15.03 2.68 4.03
CA LEU A 131 -14.23 1.56 4.55
C LEU A 131 -12.82 2.08 4.78
N THR A 132 -12.31 1.95 5.99
CA THR A 132 -10.97 2.47 6.35
C THR A 132 -10.16 1.38 7.00
N ILE A 133 -8.98 1.10 6.45
CA ILE A 133 -7.97 0.26 7.11
C ILE A 133 -7.00 1.20 7.80
N ARG A 134 -6.77 0.95 9.09
CA ARG A 134 -5.74 1.61 9.89
C ARG A 134 -4.77 0.57 10.42
N GLN A 135 -3.51 0.92 10.40
CA GLN A 135 -2.42 0.15 10.99
C GLN A 135 -1.46 1.16 11.61
N GLY A 136 -1.71 1.53 12.84
CA GLY A 136 -0.94 2.51 13.59
C GLY A 136 -0.78 2.08 15.03
N GLU A 137 -0.36 3.01 15.87
CA GLU A 137 -0.15 2.76 17.30
C GLU A 137 -1.44 2.29 18.00
N GLN A 138 -2.59 2.90 17.68
CA GLN A 138 -3.89 2.54 18.25
C GLN A 138 -4.29 1.10 17.90
N GLU A 139 -3.93 0.63 16.73
CA GLU A 139 -4.16 -0.73 16.25
C GLU A 139 -3.00 -1.68 16.59
N LYS A 140 -2.01 -1.23 17.39
CA LYS A 140 -0.79 -1.99 17.73
C LYS A 140 -0.06 -2.49 16.47
N TYR A 141 -0.02 -1.63 15.45
CA TYR A 141 0.60 -1.90 14.13
C TYR A 141 0.04 -3.13 13.42
N ARG A 142 -1.21 -3.50 13.68
CA ARG A 142 -1.95 -4.54 12.96
C ARG A 142 -3.05 -3.90 12.12
N PRO A 143 -3.29 -4.36 10.89
CA PRO A 143 -4.34 -3.79 10.07
C PRO A 143 -5.73 -4.08 10.64
N VAL A 144 -6.51 -3.04 10.85
CA VAL A 144 -7.90 -3.12 11.34
C VAL A 144 -8.83 -2.41 10.35
N LEU A 145 -9.90 -3.08 9.94
CA LEU A 145 -10.91 -2.54 9.05
C LEU A 145 -12.07 -1.91 9.82
N TYR A 146 -12.30 -0.63 9.57
CA TYR A 146 -13.38 0.16 10.11
C TYR A 146 -14.43 0.46 9.04
N ILE A 147 -15.69 0.53 9.45
CA ILE A 147 -16.81 0.94 8.60
C ILE A 147 -17.47 2.17 9.22
N GLN A 148 -17.54 3.26 8.45
CA GLN A 148 -18.20 4.49 8.83
C GLN A 148 -19.39 4.73 7.90
N ARG A 149 -20.58 4.90 8.47
CA ARG A 149 -21.79 5.24 7.73
C ARG A 149 -21.71 6.66 7.15
N ALA A 150 -22.20 6.86 5.95
CA ALA A 150 -22.37 8.21 5.42
C ALA A 150 -23.52 8.93 6.14
N ALA A 151 -23.36 10.25 6.38
CA ALA A 151 -24.26 11.04 7.20
C ALA A 151 -25.72 11.02 6.72
N ASN A 152 -25.94 10.89 5.41
CA ASN A 152 -27.25 10.87 4.76
C ASN A 152 -27.91 9.48 4.72
N VAL A 153 -27.32 8.46 5.33
CA VAL A 153 -27.84 7.10 5.33
C VAL A 153 -28.51 6.79 6.67
N ASP A 154 -29.68 6.18 6.65
CA ASP A 154 -30.36 5.72 7.85
C ASP A 154 -29.56 4.69 8.62
N ALA A 155 -29.47 4.83 9.95
CA ALA A 155 -28.62 4.00 10.80
C ALA A 155 -29.09 2.53 10.86
N VAL A 156 -30.41 2.30 10.88
CA VAL A 156 -30.99 0.97 10.98
C VAL A 156 -30.79 0.21 9.66
N ALA A 157 -31.04 0.89 8.55
CA ALA A 157 -30.81 0.34 7.21
C ALA A 157 -29.34 0.01 6.98
N HIS A 158 -28.43 0.90 7.44
CA HIS A 158 -26.99 0.65 7.35
C HIS A 158 -26.57 -0.56 8.19
N GLU A 159 -27.01 -0.67 9.43
CA GLU A 159 -26.70 -1.83 10.29
C GLU A 159 -27.16 -3.12 9.63
N LYS A 160 -28.37 -3.15 9.12
CA LYS A 160 -28.92 -4.32 8.41
C LYS A 160 -28.04 -4.71 7.21
N ALA A 161 -27.60 -3.72 6.43
CA ALA A 161 -26.72 -3.94 5.28
C ALA A 161 -25.36 -4.48 5.69
N VAL A 162 -24.73 -3.92 6.75
CA VAL A 162 -23.43 -4.39 7.27
C VAL A 162 -23.56 -5.83 7.75
N ARG A 163 -24.55 -6.16 8.57
CA ARG A 163 -24.75 -7.53 9.05
C ARG A 163 -25.01 -8.53 7.93
N HIS A 164 -25.78 -8.13 6.92
CA HIS A 164 -26.02 -8.96 5.74
C HIS A 164 -24.72 -9.23 4.96
N ALA A 165 -23.89 -8.20 4.75
CA ALA A 165 -22.60 -8.36 4.08
C ALA A 165 -21.67 -9.31 4.86
N ILE A 166 -21.58 -9.15 6.19
CA ILE A 166 -20.79 -10.03 7.05
C ILE A 166 -21.30 -11.48 6.97
N ALA A 167 -22.60 -11.70 7.05
CA ALA A 167 -23.18 -13.04 6.93
C ALA A 167 -22.87 -13.70 5.58
N SER A 168 -22.79 -12.91 4.52
CA SER A 168 -22.37 -13.40 3.18
C SER A 168 -20.90 -13.76 3.15
N LEU A 169 -20.04 -12.95 3.77
CA LEU A 169 -18.60 -13.20 3.86
C LEU A 169 -18.28 -14.44 4.72
N GLN A 170 -19.04 -14.69 5.76
CA GLN A 170 -18.84 -15.87 6.64
C GLN A 170 -18.95 -17.21 5.89
N LYS A 171 -19.67 -17.26 4.78
CA LYS A 171 -19.74 -18.46 3.93
C LYS A 171 -18.38 -18.83 3.32
N LYS A 172 -17.58 -17.82 2.96
CA LYS A 172 -16.24 -17.99 2.38
C LYS A 172 -15.14 -17.92 3.45
N TYR A 173 -15.35 -17.06 4.46
CA TYR A 173 -14.39 -16.78 5.52
C TYR A 173 -15.05 -16.99 6.90
N PRO A 174 -15.25 -18.22 7.35
CA PRO A 174 -15.92 -18.50 8.62
C PRO A 174 -15.24 -17.80 9.80
N GLY A 175 -16.04 -17.21 10.68
CA GLY A 175 -15.55 -16.50 11.87
C GLY A 175 -15.24 -15.02 11.66
N ILE A 176 -15.32 -14.46 10.45
CA ILE A 176 -15.38 -13.02 10.27
C ILE A 176 -16.64 -12.51 10.96
N ASP A 177 -16.52 -11.42 11.72
CA ASP A 177 -17.64 -10.79 12.41
C ASP A 177 -17.49 -9.27 12.41
N VAL A 178 -18.47 -8.55 12.94
CA VAL A 178 -18.46 -7.11 13.10
C VAL A 178 -18.99 -6.73 14.49
N ARG A 179 -18.28 -5.84 15.16
CA ARG A 179 -18.71 -5.23 16.42
C ARG A 179 -18.94 -3.73 16.28
N ARG A 180 -19.72 -3.15 17.18
CA ARG A 180 -19.79 -1.68 17.29
C ARG A 180 -18.42 -1.13 17.65
N ALA A 181 -18.05 -0.03 17.03
CA ALA A 181 -16.86 0.71 17.38
C ALA A 181 -17.06 1.46 18.69
N THR A 182 -15.97 1.70 19.41
CA THR A 182 -15.95 2.60 20.56
C THR A 182 -15.88 4.06 20.10
N THR A 183 -16.10 5.00 21.00
CA THR A 183 -15.98 6.44 20.68
C THR A 183 -14.57 6.83 20.23
N GLU A 184 -13.55 6.19 20.79
CA GLU A 184 -12.15 6.43 20.45
C GLU A 184 -11.79 5.96 19.04
N GLU A 185 -12.43 4.90 18.55
CA GLU A 185 -12.20 4.33 17.23
C GLU A 185 -12.77 5.18 16.09
N LYS A 186 -13.64 6.16 16.41
CA LYS A 186 -14.20 7.13 15.44
C LYS A 186 -14.76 6.47 14.17
N ALA A 187 -15.54 5.40 14.37
CA ALA A 187 -16.21 4.64 13.32
C ALA A 187 -17.58 4.15 13.84
N ASP A 188 -18.39 3.53 12.99
CA ASP A 188 -19.62 2.85 13.46
C ASP A 188 -19.36 1.40 13.82
N TRP A 189 -18.48 0.74 13.02
CA TRP A 189 -18.21 -0.68 13.13
C TRP A 189 -16.73 -1.01 12.96
N VAL A 190 -16.31 -2.08 13.61
CA VAL A 190 -15.00 -2.71 13.43
C VAL A 190 -15.21 -4.13 12.95
N VAL A 191 -14.53 -4.50 11.87
CA VAL A 191 -14.54 -5.87 11.36
C VAL A 191 -13.54 -6.71 12.15
N THR A 192 -14.00 -7.82 12.70
CA THR A 192 -13.17 -8.78 13.41
C THR A 192 -12.75 -9.90 12.43
N ILE A 193 -11.47 -10.03 12.23
CA ILE A 193 -10.86 -11.05 11.36
C ILE A 193 -10.20 -12.09 12.25
N PRO A 194 -10.57 -13.39 12.15
CA PRO A 194 -9.92 -14.44 12.91
C PRO A 194 -8.42 -14.54 12.64
N GLU A 195 -7.61 -14.78 13.65
CA GLU A 195 -6.15 -14.82 13.55
C GLU A 195 -5.66 -15.83 12.50
N ARG A 196 -6.34 -16.96 12.34
CA ARG A 196 -6.03 -17.97 11.29
C ARG A 196 -6.11 -17.43 9.86
N LEU A 197 -6.75 -16.27 9.63
CA LEU A 197 -6.81 -15.59 8.33
C LEU A 197 -5.75 -14.48 8.22
N SER A 198 -4.98 -14.22 9.27
CA SER A 198 -3.88 -13.26 9.30
C SER A 198 -2.55 -14.03 9.22
N VAL A 199 -2.19 -14.46 8.03
CA VAL A 199 -1.09 -15.41 7.82
C VAL A 199 0.29 -14.76 7.75
N GLY A 200 0.40 -13.45 7.70
CA GLY A 200 1.68 -12.72 7.62
C GLY A 200 2.29 -12.64 6.21
N HIS A 201 3.33 -11.84 6.13
CA HIS A 201 3.97 -11.44 4.87
C HIS A 201 4.52 -12.61 4.06
N GLU A 202 5.32 -13.47 4.68
CA GLU A 202 5.99 -14.60 3.99
C GLU A 202 4.98 -15.60 3.42
N ALA A 203 3.91 -15.87 4.16
CA ALA A 203 2.86 -16.76 3.70
C ALA A 203 2.08 -16.18 2.51
N HIS A 204 1.92 -14.85 2.42
CA HIS A 204 1.32 -14.21 1.26
C HIS A 204 2.17 -14.40 -0.01
N PHE A 205 3.48 -14.28 0.08
CA PHE A 205 4.37 -14.56 -1.06
C PHE A 205 4.27 -16.03 -1.51
N ALA A 206 4.22 -16.97 -0.57
CA ALA A 206 4.00 -18.37 -0.89
C ALA A 206 2.67 -18.57 -1.66
N GLN A 207 1.57 -17.97 -1.18
CA GLN A 207 0.26 -18.04 -1.85
C GLN A 207 0.27 -17.44 -3.26
N VAL A 208 0.95 -16.31 -3.47
CA VAL A 208 1.11 -15.71 -4.81
C VAL A 208 1.89 -16.65 -5.73
N THR A 209 2.98 -17.23 -5.25
CA THR A 209 3.79 -18.19 -6.01
C THR A 209 2.99 -19.46 -6.35
N GLU A 210 2.25 -20.02 -5.40
CA GLU A 210 1.38 -21.18 -5.61
C GLU A 210 0.30 -20.90 -6.66
N ASN A 211 -0.33 -19.72 -6.62
CA ASN A 211 -1.32 -19.30 -7.62
C ASN A 211 -0.69 -19.18 -9.01
N PHE A 212 0.47 -18.55 -9.12
CA PHE A 212 1.18 -18.43 -10.39
C PHE A 212 1.53 -19.80 -10.96
N LEU A 213 2.11 -20.70 -10.18
CA LEU A 213 2.47 -22.06 -10.62
C LEU A 213 1.23 -22.87 -11.02
N ARG A 214 0.10 -22.68 -10.34
CA ARG A 214 -1.18 -23.29 -10.70
C ARG A 214 -1.66 -22.77 -12.06
N TYR A 215 -1.67 -21.46 -12.28
CA TYR A 215 -2.05 -20.87 -13.57
C TYR A 215 -1.16 -21.35 -14.70
N LEU A 216 0.15 -21.45 -14.48
CA LEU A 216 1.09 -21.95 -15.45
C LEU A 216 0.81 -23.42 -15.83
N ARG A 217 0.54 -24.27 -14.82
CA ARG A 217 0.25 -25.69 -15.01
C ARG A 217 -1.09 -25.93 -15.72
N GLU A 218 -2.11 -25.16 -15.36
CA GLU A 218 -3.49 -25.36 -15.81
C GLU A 218 -3.84 -24.54 -17.05
N GLY A 219 -3.01 -23.57 -17.42
CA GLY A 219 -3.27 -22.69 -18.56
C GLY A 219 -4.50 -21.80 -18.37
N ASN A 220 -4.89 -21.50 -17.13
CA ASN A 220 -6.15 -20.85 -16.78
C ASN A 220 -5.95 -19.54 -16.02
N MET A 221 -4.85 -18.82 -16.28
CA MET A 221 -4.64 -17.50 -15.66
C MET A 221 -5.82 -16.58 -16.00
N PRO A 222 -6.39 -15.88 -15.02
CA PRO A 222 -7.50 -14.95 -15.25
C PRO A 222 -7.16 -13.90 -16.31
N GLU A 223 -8.11 -13.60 -17.19
CA GLU A 223 -7.91 -12.66 -18.30
C GLU A 223 -7.56 -11.23 -17.85
N TRP A 224 -7.89 -10.86 -16.63
CA TRP A 224 -7.59 -9.55 -16.04
C TRP A 224 -6.16 -9.42 -15.50
N GLU A 225 -5.45 -10.50 -15.20
CA GLU A 225 -4.13 -10.46 -14.53
C GLU A 225 -3.09 -9.65 -15.32
N VAL A 226 -2.85 -10.00 -16.59
CA VAL A 226 -1.85 -9.30 -17.41
C VAL A 226 -2.28 -7.87 -17.75
N PRO A 227 -3.51 -7.59 -18.20
CA PRO A 227 -3.95 -6.22 -18.43
C PRO A 227 -3.84 -5.32 -17.20
N ASN A 228 -4.19 -5.82 -16.01
CA ASN A 228 -4.11 -5.05 -14.77
C ASN A 228 -2.66 -4.78 -14.34
N MET A 229 -1.78 -5.75 -14.51
CA MET A 229 -0.34 -5.57 -14.31
C MET A 229 0.21 -4.47 -15.23
N LEU A 230 -0.11 -4.50 -16.52
CA LEU A 230 0.32 -3.47 -17.47
C LEU A 230 -0.25 -2.09 -17.13
N THR A 231 -1.51 -2.03 -16.73
CA THR A 231 -2.16 -0.79 -16.31
C THR A 231 -1.51 -0.21 -15.04
N LYS A 232 -1.17 -1.06 -14.07
CA LYS A 232 -0.43 -0.68 -12.88
C LYS A 232 0.90 0.00 -13.23
N TYR A 233 1.75 -0.70 -13.96
CA TYR A 233 3.07 -0.15 -14.30
C TYR A 233 2.98 1.09 -15.18
N ALA A 234 2.07 1.15 -16.15
CA ALA A 234 1.85 2.35 -16.95
C ALA A 234 1.43 3.56 -16.08
N THR A 235 0.55 3.35 -15.11
CA THR A 235 0.11 4.40 -14.18
C THR A 235 1.27 4.92 -13.33
N ILE A 236 2.07 4.02 -12.77
CA ILE A 236 3.21 4.37 -11.92
C ILE A 236 4.27 5.10 -12.73
N MET A 237 4.58 4.65 -13.94
CA MET A 237 5.56 5.32 -14.80
C MET A 237 5.09 6.70 -15.24
N GLN A 238 3.80 6.89 -15.53
CA GLN A 238 3.25 8.23 -15.78
C GLN A 238 3.42 9.16 -14.56
N ALA A 239 3.20 8.63 -13.34
CA ALA A 239 3.39 9.39 -12.11
C ALA A 239 4.87 9.76 -11.90
N TYR A 240 5.76 8.82 -12.12
CA TYR A 240 7.21 9.04 -12.06
C TYR A 240 7.67 10.12 -13.04
N GLU A 241 7.31 10.00 -14.31
CA GLU A 241 7.65 10.99 -15.33
C GLU A 241 7.08 12.39 -15.03
N MET A 242 5.83 12.44 -14.55
CA MET A 242 5.20 13.70 -14.15
C MET A 242 5.91 14.34 -12.97
N SER A 243 6.34 13.57 -11.98
CA SER A 243 7.03 14.07 -10.79
C SER A 243 8.40 14.68 -11.08
N ARG A 244 9.00 14.37 -12.24
CA ARG A 244 10.31 14.86 -12.68
C ARG A 244 10.24 16.09 -13.58
N LYS A 245 9.07 16.46 -14.09
CA LYS A 245 8.91 17.58 -15.04
C LYS A 245 9.08 18.99 -14.44
N GLY A 246 9.34 19.09 -13.15
CA GLY A 246 9.57 20.35 -12.44
C GLY A 246 11.01 20.55 -11.93
N GLU A 247 11.93 19.69 -12.34
CA GLU A 247 13.36 19.73 -11.96
C GLU A 247 14.22 20.39 -13.03
#